data_e7a0ae431c32123e895fada1bcf9eaca
#
_entry.id   e7a0ae431c32123e895fada1bcf9eaca
#
_cell.length_a   1.000
_cell.length_b   1.000
_cell.length_c   1.000
_cell.angle_alpha   90.00
_cell.angle_beta   90.00
_cell.angle_gamma   90.00
#
_symmetry.space_group_name_H-M   'P 1'
#
loop_
_entity.id
_entity.type
_entity.pdbx_description
1 polymer ?
#
loop_
_entity_poly.entity_id
_entity_poly.type
_entity_poly.pdbx_seq_one_letter_code
_entity_poly.pdbx_strand_id
1 'polypeptide(L)'
;AEKKAYGGEREIHWMEIYAGEKADSIYGEYLPEETVEAIKEFSVSIKGPLTTPVGGGMRSLNVAIRQILDLYICQRPVQYFDGTPSPVRHPEKVDMVIFRENSEDIYAGIEFPKGSKEVKKVIDFLQDEMGATKIRFPETSGIGIKPVSTEGTSRLVRAAIQYAIDNDKPTVTLVHKGNIMKFTEGLFRDTGYQLAKDEFGAKEIEGGPWC
;
A
#
# COMPACT_ATOMS: atom_id res chain seq x y z
N ALA A 1 -6.77 20.92 20.64
CA ALA A 1 -7.72 19.94 20.11
C ALA A 1 -8.19 18.99 21.21
N GLU A 2 -7.31 18.33 21.92
CA GLU A 2 -7.50 17.33 22.96
C GLU A 2 -8.39 17.84 24.12
N LYS A 3 -8.02 18.97 24.74
CA LYS A 3 -8.79 19.58 25.80
C LYS A 3 -10.23 19.96 25.38
N LYS A 4 -10.40 20.30 24.08
CA LYS A 4 -11.72 20.58 23.51
C LYS A 4 -12.53 19.30 23.28
N ALA A 5 -11.87 18.20 22.88
CA ALA A 5 -12.52 16.93 22.59
C ALA A 5 -12.93 16.17 23.85
N TYR A 6 -12.12 16.23 24.90
CA TYR A 6 -12.30 15.42 26.11
C TYR A 6 -12.61 16.24 27.40
N GLY A 7 -12.83 17.55 27.28
CA GLY A 7 -13.17 18.38 28.43
C GLY A 7 -12.08 18.49 29.53
N GLY A 8 -10.88 17.96 29.24
CA GLY A 8 -9.78 17.85 30.20
C GLY A 8 -9.77 16.58 31.04
N GLU A 9 -10.68 15.63 30.76
CA GLU A 9 -10.74 14.32 31.45
C GLU A 9 -9.69 13.31 30.94
N ARG A 10 -9.17 13.56 29.75
CA ARG A 10 -8.13 12.71 29.12
C ARG A 10 -7.01 13.59 28.57
N GLU A 11 -5.80 13.07 28.65
CA GLU A 11 -4.59 13.73 28.16
C GLU A 11 -3.81 12.76 27.27
N ILE A 12 -3.19 13.29 26.20
CA ILE A 12 -2.31 12.56 25.33
C ILE A 12 -0.88 13.00 25.63
N HIS A 13 -0.05 12.06 26.09
CA HIS A 13 1.37 12.31 26.28
C HIS A 13 2.10 12.12 24.95
N TRP A 14 2.72 13.19 24.47
CA TRP A 14 3.39 13.21 23.18
C TRP A 14 4.88 12.91 23.34
N MET A 15 5.39 11.96 22.59
CA MET A 15 6.79 11.69 22.41
C MET A 15 7.19 12.09 20.99
N GLU A 16 8.10 13.06 20.85
CA GLU A 16 8.63 13.45 19.55
C GLU A 16 9.81 12.55 19.18
N ILE A 17 9.72 11.91 18.01
CA ILE A 17 10.78 11.11 17.39
C ILE A 17 11.07 11.64 15.99
N TYR A 18 12.27 11.40 15.47
CA TYR A 18 12.73 12.05 14.27
C TYR A 18 12.90 11.08 13.11
N ALA A 19 12.54 11.53 11.90
CA ALA A 19 12.80 10.87 10.63
C ALA A 19 13.02 11.92 9.54
N GLY A 20 13.72 11.55 8.47
CA GLY A 20 14.04 12.43 7.36
C GLY A 20 15.17 13.39 7.67
N GLU A 21 15.17 14.57 7.05
CA GLU A 21 16.26 15.57 7.15
C GLU A 21 16.56 16.01 8.59
N LYS A 22 15.51 16.08 9.43
CA LYS A 22 15.69 16.43 10.85
C LYS A 22 16.46 15.34 11.60
N ALA A 23 16.19 14.07 11.31
CA ALA A 23 16.94 12.96 11.90
C ALA A 23 18.38 12.94 11.41
N ASP A 24 18.60 13.13 10.10
CA ASP A 24 19.91 13.18 9.50
C ASP A 24 20.78 14.29 10.12
N SER A 25 20.21 15.47 10.35
CA SER A 25 20.92 16.58 10.97
C SER A 25 21.32 16.34 12.44
N ILE A 26 20.59 15.48 13.17
CA ILE A 26 20.81 15.22 14.59
C ILE A 26 21.66 13.96 14.79
N TYR A 27 21.34 12.89 14.05
CA TYR A 27 21.91 11.55 14.24
C TYR A 27 22.85 11.10 13.11
N GLY A 28 22.87 11.83 11.97
CA GLY A 28 23.63 11.43 10.78
C GLY A 28 22.97 10.31 9.97
N GLU A 29 21.68 10.03 10.23
CA GLU A 29 20.91 9.02 9.52
C GLU A 29 19.43 9.44 9.37
N TYR A 30 18.82 9.11 8.23
CA TYR A 30 17.47 9.52 7.89
C TYR A 30 16.36 8.76 8.65
N LEU A 31 16.64 7.57 9.15
CA LEU A 31 15.68 6.74 9.89
C LEU A 31 16.41 6.00 11.03
N PRO A 32 16.58 6.63 12.18
CA PRO A 32 17.20 6.01 13.34
C PRO A 32 16.45 4.76 13.82
N GLU A 33 17.18 3.75 14.28
CA GLU A 33 16.60 2.52 14.82
C GLU A 33 15.68 2.81 16.01
N GLU A 34 16.07 3.73 16.89
CA GLU A 34 15.25 4.16 18.04
C GLU A 34 13.87 4.70 17.62
N THR A 35 13.78 5.38 16.47
CA THR A 35 12.51 5.85 15.90
C THR A 35 11.61 4.68 15.54
N VAL A 36 12.17 3.66 14.89
CA VAL A 36 11.43 2.45 14.50
C VAL A 36 10.97 1.67 15.73
N GLU A 37 11.84 1.53 16.73
CA GLU A 37 11.52 0.83 17.98
C GLU A 37 10.43 1.54 18.77
N ALA A 38 10.51 2.87 18.89
CA ALA A 38 9.47 3.66 19.55
C ALA A 38 8.10 3.50 18.87
N ILE A 39 8.06 3.49 17.52
CA ILE A 39 6.81 3.26 16.78
C ILE A 39 6.25 1.85 17.09
N LYS A 40 7.10 0.84 17.16
CA LYS A 40 6.69 -0.54 17.51
C LYS A 40 6.15 -0.63 18.94
N GLU A 41 6.85 -0.02 19.88
CA GLU A 41 6.49 -0.06 21.31
C GLU A 41 5.14 0.61 21.56
N PHE A 42 4.95 1.83 21.05
CA PHE A 42 3.71 2.59 21.30
C PHE A 42 2.57 2.27 20.33
N SER A 43 2.83 1.55 19.24
CA SER A 43 1.85 1.10 18.24
C SER A 43 1.04 2.19 17.54
N VAL A 44 0.92 3.39 18.09
CA VAL A 44 0.20 4.53 17.50
C VAL A 44 1.15 5.70 17.32
N SER A 45 1.29 6.17 16.07
CA SER A 45 2.13 7.31 15.75
C SER A 45 1.48 8.22 14.74
N ILE A 46 1.80 9.52 14.82
CA ILE A 46 1.40 10.53 13.84
C ILE A 46 2.68 11.00 13.13
N LYS A 47 2.66 10.93 11.81
CA LYS A 47 3.79 11.31 10.97
C LYS A 47 3.39 12.46 10.05
N GLY A 48 4.24 13.48 9.99
CA GLY A 48 4.19 14.51 8.97
C GLY A 48 4.67 14.02 7.60
N PRO A 49 4.63 14.85 6.56
CA PRO A 49 5.20 14.52 5.26
C PRO A 49 6.73 14.37 5.38
N LEU A 50 7.28 13.34 4.73
CA LEU A 50 8.72 13.13 4.59
C LEU A 50 9.10 13.29 3.14
N THR A 51 10.06 14.16 2.88
CA THR A 51 10.66 14.35 1.55
C THR A 51 11.74 13.29 1.35
N THR A 52 11.70 12.61 0.22
CA THR A 52 12.80 11.74 -0.20
C THR A 52 13.74 12.57 -1.06
N PRO A 53 15.05 12.67 -0.74
CA PRO A 53 16.00 13.39 -1.56
C PRO A 53 16.00 12.88 -2.99
N VAL A 54 15.93 13.79 -3.96
CA VAL A 54 15.96 13.47 -5.38
C VAL A 54 17.42 13.25 -5.81
N GLY A 55 17.72 12.11 -6.44
CA GLY A 55 19.02 11.87 -7.09
C GLY A 55 20.05 11.03 -6.32
N GLY A 56 19.71 10.51 -5.14
CA GLY A 56 20.68 9.76 -4.31
C GLY A 56 20.52 8.23 -4.31
N GLY A 57 19.66 7.64 -5.12
CA GLY A 57 19.40 6.18 -5.09
C GLY A 57 18.75 5.71 -3.79
N MET A 58 18.41 6.62 -2.88
CA MET A 58 17.76 6.32 -1.62
C MET A 58 16.28 5.96 -1.87
N ARG A 59 15.84 4.82 -1.35
CA ARG A 59 14.42 4.45 -1.35
C ARG A 59 13.63 5.41 -0.48
N SER A 60 12.37 5.63 -0.84
CA SER A 60 11.45 6.45 -0.05
C SER A 60 11.40 5.99 1.41
N LEU A 61 11.68 6.90 2.35
CA LEU A 61 11.56 6.64 3.79
C LEU A 61 10.16 6.14 4.17
N ASN A 62 9.13 6.64 3.48
CA ASN A 62 7.76 6.17 3.69
C ASN A 62 7.61 4.69 3.33
N VAL A 63 8.24 4.23 2.25
CA VAL A 63 8.24 2.82 1.87
C VAL A 63 9.03 1.98 2.87
N ALA A 64 10.19 2.45 3.31
CA ALA A 64 11.00 1.78 4.32
C ALA A 64 10.21 1.57 5.63
N ILE A 65 9.59 2.61 6.16
CA ILE A 65 8.77 2.53 7.39
C ILE A 65 7.63 1.52 7.23
N ARG A 66 6.94 1.52 6.10
CA ARG A 66 5.84 0.58 5.82
C ARG A 66 6.29 -0.87 5.78
N GLN A 67 7.46 -1.14 5.19
CA GLN A 67 8.02 -2.48 5.10
C GLN A 67 8.57 -2.97 6.44
N ILE A 68 9.33 -2.16 7.15
CA ILE A 68 9.93 -2.51 8.45
C ILE A 68 8.86 -2.80 9.51
N LEU A 69 7.76 -2.04 9.48
CA LEU A 69 6.66 -2.17 10.44
C LEU A 69 5.50 -3.06 9.94
N ASP A 70 5.64 -3.67 8.76
CA ASP A 70 4.59 -4.45 8.10
C ASP A 70 3.22 -3.72 8.05
N LEU A 71 3.24 -2.44 7.68
CA LEU A 71 2.02 -1.65 7.51
C LEU A 71 1.37 -1.99 6.17
N TYR A 72 0.74 -3.15 6.10
CA TYR A 72 0.25 -3.74 4.85
C TYR A 72 -0.99 -3.05 4.29
N ILE A 73 -1.70 -2.25 5.07
CA ILE A 73 -2.89 -1.50 4.64
C ILE A 73 -2.63 0.00 4.67
N CYS A 74 -2.90 0.69 3.57
CA CYS A 74 -3.08 2.12 3.57
C CYS A 74 -4.58 2.42 3.52
N GLN A 75 -5.19 2.66 4.68
CA GLN A 75 -6.61 3.00 4.80
C GLN A 75 -6.80 4.49 4.61
N ARG A 76 -7.58 4.89 3.62
CA ARG A 76 -7.81 6.29 3.24
C ARG A 76 -9.30 6.61 3.19
N PRO A 77 -9.85 7.23 4.23
CA PRO A 77 -11.18 7.82 4.17
C PRO A 77 -11.19 8.96 3.14
N VAL A 78 -12.16 8.95 2.24
CA VAL A 78 -12.37 9.98 1.22
C VAL A 78 -13.79 10.49 1.36
N GLN A 79 -13.91 11.69 1.91
CA GLN A 79 -15.17 12.35 2.15
C GLN A 79 -15.09 13.82 1.69
N TYR A 80 -16.19 14.34 1.19
CA TYR A 80 -16.28 15.75 0.86
C TYR A 80 -16.52 16.58 2.13
N PHE A 81 -15.87 17.73 2.18
CA PHE A 81 -16.08 18.75 3.21
C PHE A 81 -16.60 20.03 2.57
N ASP A 82 -17.71 20.55 3.08
CA ASP A 82 -18.31 21.77 2.59
C ASP A 82 -17.31 22.94 2.57
N GLY A 83 -17.35 23.69 1.45
CA GLY A 83 -16.46 24.83 1.22
C GLY A 83 -15.11 24.47 0.59
N THR A 84 -14.81 23.18 0.36
CA THR A 84 -13.61 22.80 -0.38
C THR A 84 -13.89 22.68 -1.89
N PRO A 85 -12.99 23.19 -2.77
CA PRO A 85 -13.16 23.00 -4.20
C PRO A 85 -13.06 21.52 -4.58
N SER A 86 -13.93 21.08 -5.48
CA SER A 86 -13.93 19.69 -5.99
C SER A 86 -14.10 19.66 -7.50
N PRO A 87 -13.38 18.79 -8.23
CA PRO A 87 -13.57 18.57 -9.66
C PRO A 87 -14.78 17.69 -9.98
N VAL A 88 -15.40 17.08 -8.95
CA VAL A 88 -16.54 16.18 -9.10
C VAL A 88 -17.84 16.98 -9.11
N ARG A 89 -18.81 16.59 -9.95
CA ARG A 89 -20.11 17.31 -10.09
C ARG A 89 -20.97 17.24 -8.82
N HIS A 90 -20.92 16.12 -8.11
CA HIS A 90 -21.71 15.84 -6.91
C HIS A 90 -20.80 15.36 -5.79
N PRO A 91 -19.91 16.22 -5.28
CA PRO A 91 -18.92 15.82 -4.27
C PRO A 91 -19.57 15.40 -2.94
N GLU A 92 -20.77 15.92 -2.64
CA GLU A 92 -21.56 15.57 -1.45
C GLU A 92 -21.95 14.08 -1.40
N LYS A 93 -21.87 13.37 -2.53
CA LYS A 93 -22.14 11.93 -2.64
C LYS A 93 -20.90 11.07 -2.42
N VAL A 94 -19.73 11.68 -2.23
CA VAL A 94 -18.47 10.95 -2.03
C VAL A 94 -18.30 10.68 -0.54
N ASP A 95 -18.48 9.42 -0.16
CA ASP A 95 -18.15 8.87 1.16
C ASP A 95 -17.68 7.44 0.98
N MET A 96 -16.39 7.26 0.81
CA MET A 96 -15.77 5.96 0.61
C MET A 96 -14.49 5.82 1.41
N VAL A 97 -14.08 4.57 1.65
CA VAL A 97 -12.78 4.29 2.26
C VAL A 97 -11.98 3.40 1.31
N ILE A 98 -10.79 3.86 0.93
CA ILE A 98 -9.90 3.10 0.05
C ILE A 98 -8.94 2.29 0.91
N PHE A 99 -8.99 0.97 0.75
CA PHE A 99 -8.02 0.02 1.29
C PHE A 99 -7.01 -0.30 0.19
N ARG A 100 -5.78 0.17 0.34
CA ARG A 100 -4.74 0.05 -0.66
C ARG A 100 -3.63 -0.87 -0.17
N GLU A 101 -3.21 -1.80 -1.03
CA GLU A 101 -2.00 -2.58 -0.83
C GLU A 101 -0.78 -1.66 -0.64
N ASN A 102 0.06 -2.01 0.32
CA ASN A 102 1.12 -1.13 0.77
C ASN A 102 2.49 -1.81 0.94
N SER A 103 2.56 -3.14 0.88
CA SER A 103 3.77 -3.94 1.15
C SER A 103 4.24 -4.78 -0.03
N GLU A 104 3.34 -5.20 -0.90
CA GLU A 104 3.61 -5.97 -2.11
C GLU A 104 3.43 -5.13 -3.38
N ASP A 105 3.19 -5.78 -4.50
CA ASP A 105 3.00 -5.16 -5.80
C ASP A 105 4.28 -4.39 -6.21
N ILE A 106 4.14 -3.29 -6.91
CA ILE A 106 5.25 -2.41 -7.28
C ILE A 106 5.98 -1.82 -6.07
N TYR A 107 5.34 -1.79 -4.90
CA TYR A 107 5.94 -1.29 -3.65
C TYR A 107 6.93 -2.27 -3.02
N ALA A 108 7.02 -3.51 -3.47
CA ALA A 108 8.10 -4.42 -3.11
C ALA A 108 9.48 -3.86 -3.49
N GLY A 109 9.51 -2.98 -4.51
CA GLY A 109 10.72 -2.24 -4.90
C GLY A 109 11.81 -3.15 -5.48
N ILE A 110 11.42 -4.25 -6.13
CA ILE A 110 12.37 -5.15 -6.80
C ILE A 110 12.57 -4.63 -8.21
N GLU A 111 13.62 -3.83 -8.40
CA GLU A 111 13.90 -3.16 -9.65
C GLU A 111 15.38 -3.27 -10.03
N PHE A 112 15.61 -3.39 -11.33
CA PHE A 112 16.94 -3.50 -11.93
C PHE A 112 17.08 -2.41 -13.00
N PRO A 113 17.99 -1.42 -12.82
CA PRO A 113 18.13 -0.31 -13.73
C PRO A 113 18.76 -0.74 -15.07
N LYS A 114 18.36 -0.07 -16.15
CA LYS A 114 18.94 -0.31 -17.47
C LYS A 114 20.46 -0.23 -17.43
N GLY A 115 21.13 -1.12 -18.15
CA GLY A 115 22.61 -1.15 -18.30
C GLY A 115 23.35 -1.72 -17.10
N SER A 116 22.65 -2.14 -16.02
CA SER A 116 23.29 -2.84 -14.90
C SER A 116 23.61 -4.29 -15.26
N LYS A 117 24.56 -4.88 -14.55
CA LYS A 117 24.90 -6.31 -14.70
C LYS A 117 23.72 -7.20 -14.23
N GLU A 118 22.98 -6.72 -13.24
CA GLU A 118 21.83 -7.40 -12.67
C GLU A 118 20.67 -7.47 -13.65
N VAL A 119 20.33 -6.33 -14.32
CA VAL A 119 19.25 -6.34 -15.31
C VAL A 119 19.57 -7.26 -16.49
N LYS A 120 20.85 -7.30 -16.91
CA LYS A 120 21.27 -8.21 -17.98
C LYS A 120 21.02 -9.66 -17.58
N LYS A 121 21.43 -10.07 -16.38
CA LYS A 121 21.18 -11.43 -15.87
C LYS A 121 19.69 -11.78 -15.84
N VAL A 122 18.86 -10.83 -15.37
CA VAL A 122 17.41 -11.05 -15.31
C VAL A 122 16.82 -11.19 -16.71
N ILE A 123 17.22 -10.34 -17.65
CA ILE A 123 16.74 -10.40 -19.04
C ILE A 123 17.19 -11.69 -19.71
N ASP A 124 18.47 -12.05 -19.61
CA ASP A 124 19.02 -13.29 -20.18
C ASP A 124 18.24 -14.51 -19.61
N PHE A 125 18.07 -14.60 -18.29
CA PHE A 125 17.29 -15.66 -17.65
C PHE A 125 15.84 -15.72 -18.17
N LEU A 126 15.16 -14.58 -18.25
CA LEU A 126 13.78 -14.52 -18.73
C LEU A 126 13.68 -14.95 -20.21
N GLN A 127 14.64 -14.58 -21.04
CA GLN A 127 14.62 -14.92 -22.47
C GLN A 127 15.08 -16.35 -22.73
N ASP A 128 16.20 -16.76 -22.15
CA ASP A 128 16.86 -18.02 -22.46
C ASP A 128 16.25 -19.21 -21.71
N GLU A 129 15.90 -19.02 -20.43
CA GLU A 129 15.37 -20.09 -19.58
C GLU A 129 13.83 -20.10 -19.55
N MET A 130 13.20 -18.91 -19.52
CA MET A 130 11.75 -18.80 -19.39
C MET A 130 11.03 -18.54 -20.72
N GLY A 131 11.76 -18.35 -21.83
CA GLY A 131 11.18 -18.11 -23.15
C GLY A 131 10.41 -16.80 -23.29
N ALA A 132 10.76 -15.78 -22.52
CA ALA A 132 10.07 -14.49 -22.54
C ALA A 132 10.51 -13.63 -23.73
N THR A 133 9.93 -13.85 -24.89
CA THR A 133 10.30 -13.17 -26.15
C THR A 133 9.79 -11.74 -26.30
N LYS A 134 9.03 -11.22 -25.33
CA LYS A 134 8.35 -9.92 -25.45
C LYS A 134 9.14 -8.74 -24.92
N ILE A 135 10.36 -8.92 -24.43
CA ILE A 135 11.25 -7.80 -24.07
C ILE A 135 11.85 -7.27 -25.37
N ARG A 136 11.25 -6.22 -25.93
CA ARG A 136 11.57 -5.72 -27.27
C ARG A 136 12.93 -5.06 -27.40
N PHE A 137 13.41 -4.43 -26.32
CA PHE A 137 14.64 -3.65 -26.30
C PHE A 137 15.49 -4.03 -25.09
N PRO A 138 16.07 -5.23 -25.04
CA PRO A 138 16.77 -5.77 -23.88
C PRO A 138 17.93 -4.88 -23.41
N GLU A 139 18.69 -4.30 -24.34
CA GLU A 139 19.86 -3.47 -24.02
C GLU A 139 19.52 -2.14 -23.33
N THR A 140 18.29 -1.66 -23.50
CA THR A 140 17.86 -0.35 -22.99
C THR A 140 16.70 -0.45 -22.02
N SER A 141 16.29 -1.66 -21.64
CA SER A 141 15.22 -1.87 -20.68
C SER A 141 15.70 -1.91 -19.24
N GLY A 142 14.96 -1.32 -18.33
CA GLY A 142 14.97 -1.69 -16.92
C GLY A 142 13.88 -2.72 -16.65
N ILE A 143 14.02 -3.52 -15.59
CA ILE A 143 13.04 -4.55 -15.21
C ILE A 143 12.59 -4.30 -13.77
N GLY A 144 11.26 -4.32 -13.57
CA GLY A 144 10.63 -4.34 -12.25
C GLY A 144 9.81 -5.61 -12.07
N ILE A 145 9.84 -6.17 -10.86
CA ILE A 145 9.08 -7.37 -10.49
C ILE A 145 7.90 -6.96 -9.60
N LYS A 146 6.73 -7.43 -9.97
CA LYS A 146 5.47 -7.19 -9.27
C LYS A 146 4.99 -8.48 -8.61
N PRO A 147 5.35 -8.77 -7.35
CA PRO A 147 4.81 -9.90 -6.63
C PRO A 147 3.40 -9.60 -6.11
N VAL A 148 2.51 -10.57 -6.20
CA VAL A 148 1.19 -10.57 -5.55
C VAL A 148 1.00 -11.94 -4.94
N SER A 149 0.75 -12.01 -3.63
CA SER A 149 0.55 -13.26 -2.90
C SER A 149 -0.89 -13.46 -2.44
N THR A 150 -1.24 -14.71 -2.20
CA THR A 150 -2.52 -15.07 -1.56
C THR A 150 -2.61 -14.51 -0.16
N GLU A 151 -1.52 -14.56 0.61
CA GLU A 151 -1.45 -14.07 1.99
C GLU A 151 -1.61 -12.55 2.06
N GLY A 152 -0.86 -11.81 1.25
CA GLY A 152 -0.94 -10.35 1.18
C GLY A 152 -2.34 -9.90 0.75
N THR A 153 -2.90 -10.54 -0.27
CA THR A 153 -4.27 -10.29 -0.73
C THR A 153 -5.30 -10.58 0.35
N SER A 154 -5.20 -11.73 1.00
CA SER A 154 -6.18 -12.16 2.02
C SER A 154 -6.24 -11.20 3.20
N ARG A 155 -5.09 -10.76 3.71
CA ARG A 155 -5.06 -9.83 4.85
C ARG A 155 -5.64 -8.46 4.50
N LEU A 156 -5.40 -7.96 3.29
CA LEU A 156 -5.98 -6.70 2.81
C LEU A 156 -7.50 -6.79 2.64
N VAL A 157 -7.95 -7.81 1.91
CA VAL A 157 -9.39 -7.98 1.59
C VAL A 157 -10.20 -8.28 2.85
N ARG A 158 -9.68 -9.14 3.74
CA ARG A 158 -10.32 -9.41 5.04
C ARG A 158 -10.55 -8.14 5.84
N ALA A 159 -9.53 -7.29 5.94
CA ALA A 159 -9.65 -6.04 6.67
C ALA A 159 -10.66 -5.08 6.02
N ALA A 160 -10.73 -5.03 4.69
CA ALA A 160 -11.69 -4.20 3.98
C ALA A 160 -13.13 -4.67 4.16
N ILE A 161 -13.37 -5.98 4.08
CA ILE A 161 -14.72 -6.56 4.29
C ILE A 161 -15.14 -6.37 5.76
N GLN A 162 -14.26 -6.68 6.72
CA GLN A 162 -14.56 -6.49 8.14
C GLN A 162 -14.89 -5.03 8.46
N TYR A 163 -14.09 -4.10 7.92
CA TYR A 163 -14.38 -2.67 8.08
C TYR A 163 -15.74 -2.27 7.50
N ALA A 164 -16.10 -2.81 6.35
CA ALA A 164 -17.41 -2.53 5.75
C ALA A 164 -18.56 -3.03 6.63
N ILE A 165 -18.43 -4.22 7.21
CA ILE A 165 -19.42 -4.79 8.15
C ILE A 165 -19.50 -3.93 9.42
N ASP A 166 -18.35 -3.61 10.05
CA ASP A 166 -18.29 -2.87 11.31
C ASP A 166 -18.81 -1.43 11.18
N ASN A 167 -18.83 -0.87 9.97
CA ASN A 167 -19.22 0.51 9.69
C ASN A 167 -20.45 0.63 8.78
N ASP A 168 -21.23 -0.43 8.64
CA ASP A 168 -22.46 -0.49 7.83
C ASP A 168 -22.28 0.04 6.40
N LYS A 169 -21.11 -0.20 5.78
CA LYS A 169 -20.87 0.19 4.39
C LYS A 169 -21.54 -0.82 3.45
N PRO A 170 -22.26 -0.35 2.41
CA PRO A 170 -23.11 -1.22 1.61
C PRO A 170 -22.36 -2.19 0.71
N THR A 171 -21.13 -1.87 0.33
CA THR A 171 -20.37 -2.64 -0.67
C THR A 171 -18.87 -2.57 -0.43
N VAL A 172 -18.17 -3.65 -0.86
CA VAL A 172 -16.72 -3.67 -1.06
C VAL A 172 -16.44 -3.96 -2.52
N THR A 173 -15.66 -3.10 -3.16
CA THR A 173 -15.29 -3.25 -4.57
C THR A 173 -13.82 -3.62 -4.69
N LEU A 174 -13.51 -4.76 -5.30
CA LEU A 174 -12.14 -5.16 -5.64
C LEU A 174 -11.73 -4.45 -6.94
N VAL A 175 -10.73 -3.58 -6.85
CA VAL A 175 -10.20 -2.83 -8.00
C VAL A 175 -8.93 -3.49 -8.49
N HIS A 176 -8.94 -4.00 -9.72
CA HIS A 176 -7.82 -4.76 -10.28
C HIS A 176 -7.81 -4.70 -11.82
N LYS A 177 -6.68 -5.10 -12.42
CA LYS A 177 -6.50 -5.24 -13.88
C LYS A 177 -6.36 -6.72 -14.31
N GLY A 178 -7.14 -7.60 -13.71
CA GLY A 178 -7.06 -9.05 -13.90
C GLY A 178 -7.36 -9.56 -15.30
N ASN A 179 -7.99 -8.76 -16.17
CA ASN A 179 -8.19 -9.11 -17.58
C ASN A 179 -6.89 -9.08 -18.39
N ILE A 180 -5.88 -8.33 -17.97
CA ILE A 180 -4.55 -8.23 -18.61
C ILE A 180 -3.51 -8.99 -17.79
N MET A 181 -3.39 -8.68 -16.50
CA MET A 181 -2.42 -9.29 -15.58
C MET A 181 -3.07 -10.46 -14.83
N LYS A 182 -3.26 -11.57 -15.54
CA LYS A 182 -4.07 -12.71 -15.08
C LYS A 182 -3.50 -13.42 -13.84
N PHE A 183 -2.18 -13.44 -13.70
CA PHE A 183 -1.48 -14.21 -12.65
C PHE A 183 -1.07 -13.36 -11.44
N THR A 184 -1.30 -12.06 -11.49
CA THR A 184 -1.09 -11.14 -10.37
C THR A 184 -2.41 -10.48 -9.98
N GLU A 185 -2.92 -9.58 -10.79
CA GLU A 185 -4.22 -8.92 -10.56
C GLU A 185 -5.39 -9.91 -10.57
N GLY A 186 -5.31 -10.96 -11.42
CA GLY A 186 -6.30 -12.04 -11.41
C GLY A 186 -6.24 -12.88 -10.13
N LEU A 187 -5.03 -13.15 -9.62
CA LEU A 187 -4.84 -13.80 -8.32
C LEU A 187 -5.47 -12.97 -7.20
N PHE A 188 -5.23 -11.66 -7.18
CA PHE A 188 -5.86 -10.74 -6.23
C PHE A 188 -7.39 -10.84 -6.25
N ARG A 189 -7.98 -10.75 -7.44
CA ARG A 189 -9.43 -10.89 -7.63
C ARG A 189 -9.95 -12.21 -7.09
N ASP A 190 -9.37 -13.32 -7.56
CA ASP A 190 -9.87 -14.67 -7.27
C ASP A 190 -9.72 -15.01 -5.79
N THR A 191 -8.58 -14.65 -5.19
CA THR A 191 -8.34 -14.79 -3.74
C THR A 191 -9.36 -13.97 -2.95
N GLY A 192 -9.62 -12.72 -3.36
CA GLY A 192 -10.58 -11.85 -2.67
C GLY A 192 -11.99 -12.41 -2.68
N TYR A 193 -12.48 -12.91 -3.82
CA TYR A 193 -13.79 -13.56 -3.90
C TYR A 193 -13.85 -14.87 -3.12
N GLN A 194 -12.80 -15.69 -3.18
CA GLN A 194 -12.75 -16.94 -2.43
C GLN A 194 -12.80 -16.68 -0.92
N LEU A 195 -11.99 -15.73 -0.43
CA LEU A 195 -12.00 -15.32 0.97
C LEU A 195 -13.38 -14.82 1.43
N ALA A 196 -14.05 -14.01 0.60
CA ALA A 196 -15.42 -13.55 0.92
C ALA A 196 -16.40 -14.72 1.10
N LYS A 197 -16.27 -15.75 0.29
CA LYS A 197 -17.08 -16.97 0.42
C LYS A 197 -16.74 -17.77 1.67
N ASP A 198 -15.46 -18.01 1.91
CA ASP A 198 -14.99 -18.92 2.95
C ASP A 198 -15.12 -18.33 4.36
N GLU A 199 -14.80 -17.04 4.52
CA GLU A 199 -14.75 -16.40 5.84
C GLU A 199 -16.00 -15.56 6.16
N PHE A 200 -16.68 -15.01 5.15
CA PHE A 200 -17.82 -14.11 5.34
C PHE A 200 -19.14 -14.67 4.82
N GLY A 201 -19.12 -15.89 4.30
CA GLY A 201 -20.34 -16.58 3.84
C GLY A 201 -20.99 -15.94 2.59
N ALA A 202 -20.23 -15.20 1.81
CA ALA A 202 -20.72 -14.57 0.59
C ALA A 202 -21.19 -15.62 -0.43
N LYS A 203 -22.30 -15.33 -1.12
CA LYS A 203 -22.87 -16.20 -2.16
C LYS A 203 -22.81 -15.49 -3.49
N GLU A 204 -22.47 -16.23 -4.53
CA GLU A 204 -22.45 -15.72 -5.89
C GLU A 204 -23.86 -15.32 -6.34
N ILE A 205 -23.98 -14.13 -6.92
CA ILE A 205 -25.24 -13.61 -7.45
C ILE A 205 -25.34 -14.04 -8.92
N GLU A 206 -26.52 -14.47 -9.34
CA GLU A 206 -26.81 -14.88 -10.71
C GLU A 206 -26.40 -13.78 -11.72
N GLY A 207 -25.62 -14.18 -12.72
CA GLY A 207 -25.16 -13.29 -13.80
C GLY A 207 -23.89 -12.50 -13.53
N GLY A 208 -23.23 -12.70 -12.39
CA GLY A 208 -22.02 -11.96 -12.07
C GLY A 208 -20.83 -12.80 -11.70
N PRO A 209 -19.65 -12.16 -11.54
CA PRO A 209 -18.67 -12.58 -10.55
C PRO A 209 -18.88 -11.85 -9.19
N TRP A 210 -20.10 -11.44 -8.89
CA TRP A 210 -20.47 -10.69 -7.69
C TRP A 210 -20.89 -11.62 -6.56
N CYS A 211 -20.60 -11.20 -5.36
CA CYS A 211 -21.09 -11.88 -4.16
C CYS A 211 -21.86 -10.90 -3.28
#